data_f043f02382c2292a764a3064c51c7d18
#
_entry.id   f043f02382c2292a764a3064c51c7d18
#
_cell.length_a   1.000
_cell.length_b   1.000
_cell.length_c   1.000
_cell.angle_alpha   90.00
_cell.angle_beta   90.00
_cell.angle_gamma   90.00
#
_symmetry.space_group_name_H-M   'P 1'
#
loop_
_entity.id
_entity.type
_entity.pdbx_description
1 polymer ?
#
loop_
_entity_poly.entity_id
_entity_poly.type
_entity_poly.pdbx_seq_one_letter_code
_entity_poly.pdbx_strand_id
1 'polypeptide(L)'
;MAGTPGDHIALIDHLGFKKFHVMGGCIGASYCFEAIEQAPDRVAAAVLQNPIGLWENRDTWDAAIKGYSETVRKRDPSITQETIDSFGHNMFGGDFVFSVTRDFVKSCGTPLFLQPGTDKPHPAHTSTEIANLSPNVEVQKDWRGPEFLQDSIRKVHTFLERNTPK
;
A
#
# COMPACT_ATOMS: atom_id res chain seq x y z
N MET A 1 1.81 -6.48 9.40
CA MET A 1 0.35 -6.35 9.19
C MET A 1 -0.23 -7.75 8.95
N ALA A 2 -0.72 -8.45 9.98
CA ALA A 2 -1.23 -9.82 9.82
C ALA A 2 -2.74 -9.77 9.50
N GLY A 3 -3.19 -10.52 8.49
CA GLY A 3 -4.60 -10.82 8.21
C GLY A 3 -5.17 -10.28 6.89
N THR A 4 -4.96 -9.03 6.56
CA THR A 4 -5.67 -8.37 5.44
C THR A 4 -5.38 -8.96 4.04
N PRO A 5 -4.12 -9.27 3.65
CA PRO A 5 -3.86 -9.86 2.34
C PRO A 5 -4.38 -11.30 2.22
N GLY A 6 -4.36 -12.06 3.31
CA GLY A 6 -4.96 -13.40 3.36
C GLY A 6 -6.46 -13.38 3.06
N ASP A 7 -7.18 -12.39 3.58
CA ASP A 7 -8.61 -12.20 3.30
C ASP A 7 -8.88 -11.86 1.83
N HIS A 8 -8.03 -10.99 1.23
CA HIS A 8 -8.12 -10.66 -0.19
C HIS A 8 -7.87 -11.88 -1.07
N ILE A 9 -6.84 -12.68 -0.76
CA ILE A 9 -6.53 -13.91 -1.50
C ILE A 9 -7.68 -14.93 -1.37
N ALA A 10 -8.22 -15.10 -0.16
CA ALA A 10 -9.36 -15.99 0.07
C ALA A 10 -10.61 -15.55 -0.72
N LEU A 11 -10.86 -14.24 -0.82
CA LEU A 11 -11.94 -13.71 -1.66
C LEU A 11 -11.71 -14.04 -3.15
N ILE A 12 -10.50 -13.83 -3.65
CA ILE A 12 -10.14 -14.13 -5.04
C ILE A 12 -10.25 -15.63 -5.32
N ASP A 13 -9.90 -16.47 -4.36
CA ASP A 13 -10.09 -17.93 -4.44
C ASP A 13 -11.56 -18.30 -4.51
N HIS A 14 -12.38 -17.70 -3.65
CA HIS A 14 -13.83 -17.92 -3.65
C HIS A 14 -14.47 -17.51 -4.98
N LEU A 15 -13.98 -16.43 -5.61
CA LEU A 15 -14.46 -15.98 -6.93
C LEU A 15 -13.89 -16.79 -8.10
N GLY A 16 -12.95 -17.70 -7.87
CA GLY A 16 -12.36 -18.57 -8.88
C GLY A 16 -11.34 -17.89 -9.81
N PHE A 17 -10.86 -16.69 -9.47
CA PHE A 17 -9.85 -15.99 -10.28
C PHE A 17 -8.44 -16.52 -9.99
N LYS A 18 -7.70 -16.87 -11.04
CA LYS A 18 -6.30 -17.32 -10.94
C LYS A 18 -5.32 -16.15 -10.86
N LYS A 19 -5.59 -15.09 -11.58
CA LYS A 19 -4.79 -13.86 -11.64
C LYS A 19 -5.67 -12.66 -11.33
N PHE A 20 -5.09 -11.63 -10.75
CA PHE A 20 -5.79 -10.39 -10.41
C PHE A 20 -4.81 -9.22 -10.37
N HIS A 21 -5.35 -8.02 -10.46
CA HIS A 21 -4.64 -6.78 -10.17
C HIS A 21 -4.97 -6.29 -8.76
N VAL A 22 -4.04 -5.55 -8.17
CA VAL A 22 -4.27 -4.84 -6.92
C VAL A 22 -4.07 -3.35 -7.11
N MET A 23 -4.88 -2.56 -6.42
CA MET A 23 -4.76 -1.11 -6.41
C MET A 23 -5.00 -0.60 -5.00
N GLY A 24 -4.10 0.22 -4.48
CA GLY A 24 -4.20 0.74 -3.13
C GLY A 24 -3.65 2.15 -2.99
N GLY A 25 -4.42 2.99 -2.28
CA GLY A 25 -3.99 4.32 -1.88
C GLY A 25 -3.59 4.37 -0.40
N CYS A 26 -2.65 5.25 -0.04
CA CYS A 26 -2.20 5.40 1.33
C CYS A 26 -1.64 4.07 1.88
N ILE A 27 -2.16 3.57 3.00
CA ILE A 27 -1.83 2.25 3.57
C ILE A 27 -2.19 1.09 2.61
N GLY A 28 -3.15 1.29 1.71
CA GLY A 28 -3.49 0.29 0.70
C GLY A 28 -2.32 -0.05 -0.23
N ALA A 29 -1.38 0.87 -0.45
CA ALA A 29 -0.15 0.59 -1.19
C ALA A 29 0.74 -0.43 -0.46
N SER A 30 0.81 -0.36 0.88
CA SER A 30 1.50 -1.37 1.70
C SER A 30 0.83 -2.74 1.59
N TYR A 31 -0.50 -2.79 1.59
CA TYR A 31 -1.25 -4.04 1.37
C TYR A 31 -1.08 -4.61 -0.05
N CYS A 32 -0.89 -3.76 -1.06
CA CYS A 32 -0.53 -4.23 -2.39
C CYS A 32 0.80 -4.98 -2.39
N PHE A 33 1.81 -4.46 -1.71
CA PHE A 33 3.10 -5.16 -1.58
C PHE A 33 2.97 -6.48 -0.82
N GLU A 34 2.23 -6.52 0.29
CA GLU A 34 1.97 -7.78 1.01
C GLU A 34 1.23 -8.80 0.13
N ALA A 35 0.25 -8.37 -0.66
CA ALA A 35 -0.45 -9.27 -1.58
C ALA A 35 0.50 -9.85 -2.64
N ILE A 36 1.44 -9.04 -3.15
CA ILE A 36 2.48 -9.51 -4.08
C ILE A 36 3.41 -10.51 -3.38
N GLU A 37 3.85 -10.22 -2.15
CA GLU A 37 4.74 -11.10 -1.37
C GLU A 37 4.08 -12.46 -1.10
N GLN A 38 2.79 -12.47 -0.74
CA GLN A 38 2.05 -13.70 -0.43
C GLN A 38 1.63 -14.50 -1.67
N ALA A 39 1.39 -13.83 -2.79
CA ALA A 39 0.89 -14.48 -4.01
C ALA A 39 1.56 -13.90 -5.28
N PRO A 40 2.91 -14.00 -5.39
CA PRO A 40 3.67 -13.34 -6.47
C PRO A 40 3.26 -13.83 -7.86
N ASP A 41 2.90 -15.09 -7.98
CA ASP A 41 2.45 -15.67 -9.26
C ASP A 41 1.01 -15.30 -9.62
N ARG A 42 0.26 -14.67 -8.72
CA ARG A 42 -1.15 -14.36 -8.92
C ARG A 42 -1.42 -12.88 -9.15
N VAL A 43 -0.61 -11.99 -8.58
CA VAL A 43 -0.74 -10.55 -8.79
C VAL A 43 -0.12 -10.18 -10.13
N ALA A 44 -0.96 -9.88 -11.10
CA ALA A 44 -0.52 -9.56 -12.45
C ALA A 44 0.09 -8.15 -12.58
N ALA A 45 -0.40 -7.19 -11.83
CA ALA A 45 0.15 -5.84 -11.69
C ALA A 45 -0.41 -5.13 -10.45
N ALA A 46 0.28 -4.09 -9.98
CA ALA A 46 -0.17 -3.28 -8.86
C ALA A 46 -0.13 -1.78 -9.17
N VAL A 47 -1.15 -1.05 -8.68
CA VAL A 47 -1.20 0.42 -8.71
C VAL A 47 -1.06 0.95 -7.29
N LEU A 48 -0.02 1.73 -7.06
CA LEU A 48 0.35 2.30 -5.77
C LEU A 48 0.10 3.81 -5.79
N GLN A 49 -0.96 4.26 -5.12
CA GLN A 49 -1.29 5.68 -5.04
C GLN A 49 -0.84 6.26 -3.70
N ASN A 50 -0.10 7.35 -3.74
CA ASN A 50 0.43 8.03 -2.55
C ASN A 50 0.79 7.05 -1.41
N PRO A 51 1.76 6.16 -1.60
CA PRO A 51 2.14 5.20 -0.58
C PRO A 51 2.56 5.91 0.71
N ILE A 52 2.13 5.36 1.85
CA ILE A 52 2.64 5.76 3.16
C ILE A 52 4.05 5.22 3.35
N GLY A 53 4.79 5.83 4.27
CA GLY A 53 6.10 5.30 4.66
C GLY A 53 6.71 6.04 5.83
N LEU A 54 7.78 5.46 6.37
CA LEU A 54 8.54 6.04 7.45
C LEU A 54 9.70 6.87 6.87
N TRP A 55 9.55 8.19 6.97
CA TRP A 55 10.60 9.14 6.62
C TRP A 55 10.49 10.40 7.49
N GLU A 56 11.25 10.46 8.56
CA GLU A 56 11.25 11.60 9.53
C GLU A 56 9.85 12.00 10.02
N ASN A 57 8.92 11.05 10.09
CA ASN A 57 7.50 11.29 10.36
C ASN A 57 6.90 10.29 11.37
N ARG A 58 7.72 9.72 12.27
CA ARG A 58 7.24 8.78 13.30
C ARG A 58 6.12 9.38 14.15
N ASP A 59 6.24 10.66 14.48
CA ASP A 59 5.23 11.42 15.22
C ASP A 59 3.84 11.43 14.57
N THR A 60 3.77 11.36 13.24
CA THR A 60 2.50 11.25 12.49
C THR A 60 1.79 9.94 12.81
N TRP A 61 2.53 8.85 12.87
CA TRP A 61 1.98 7.51 13.13
C TRP A 61 1.61 7.33 14.61
N ASP A 62 2.42 7.86 15.51
CA ASP A 62 2.12 7.88 16.94
C ASP A 62 0.84 8.69 17.24
N ALA A 63 0.68 9.84 16.59
CA ALA A 63 -0.53 10.66 16.69
C ALA A 63 -1.76 9.95 16.10
N ALA A 64 -1.61 9.23 14.98
CA ALA A 64 -2.69 8.45 14.36
C ALA A 64 -3.18 7.34 15.30
N ILE A 65 -2.27 6.58 15.91
CA ILE A 65 -2.63 5.53 16.88
C ILE A 65 -3.29 6.11 18.12
N LYS A 66 -2.78 7.23 18.64
CA LYS A 66 -3.41 7.92 19.77
C LYS A 66 -4.85 8.34 19.47
N GLY A 67 -5.09 9.00 18.33
CA GLY A 67 -6.43 9.43 17.91
C GLY A 67 -7.38 8.23 17.67
N TYR A 68 -6.87 7.16 17.07
CA TYR A 68 -7.61 5.91 16.91
C TYR A 68 -7.99 5.30 18.27
N SER A 69 -7.03 5.21 19.20
CA SER A 69 -7.23 4.71 20.56
C SER A 69 -8.36 5.45 21.28
N GLU A 70 -8.36 6.79 21.24
CA GLU A 70 -9.40 7.60 21.87
C GLU A 70 -10.79 7.31 21.27
N THR A 71 -10.85 7.08 19.96
CA THR A 71 -12.11 6.81 19.25
C THR A 71 -12.66 5.41 19.56
N VAL A 72 -11.83 4.37 19.52
CA VAL A 72 -12.29 3.00 19.78
C VAL A 72 -12.69 2.79 21.22
N ARG A 73 -11.99 3.40 22.18
CA ARG A 73 -12.34 3.30 23.61
C ARG A 73 -13.64 4.00 23.98
N LYS A 74 -14.02 5.03 23.23
CA LYS A 74 -15.36 5.64 23.40
C LYS A 74 -16.48 4.68 22.98
N ARG A 75 -16.21 3.78 22.02
CA ARG A 75 -17.16 2.79 21.53
C ARG A 75 -17.17 1.53 22.38
N ASP A 76 -15.99 1.10 22.80
CA ASP A 76 -15.77 -0.09 23.61
C ASP A 76 -14.71 0.15 24.67
N PRO A 77 -15.13 0.50 25.90
CA PRO A 77 -14.19 0.75 27.00
C PRO A 77 -13.41 -0.49 27.47
N SER A 78 -13.78 -1.70 27.03
CA SER A 78 -13.08 -2.93 27.38
C SER A 78 -11.76 -3.12 26.62
N ILE A 79 -11.53 -2.34 25.55
CA ILE A 79 -10.29 -2.41 24.77
C ILE A 79 -9.11 -1.96 25.61
N THR A 80 -8.17 -2.88 25.82
CA THR A 80 -6.99 -2.67 26.66
C THR A 80 -5.92 -1.82 25.96
N GLN A 81 -5.00 -1.25 26.75
CA GLN A 81 -3.82 -0.57 26.18
C GLN A 81 -2.97 -1.55 25.37
N GLU A 82 -2.77 -2.75 25.85
CA GLU A 82 -2.03 -3.79 25.16
C GLU A 82 -2.58 -4.10 23.75
N THR A 83 -3.90 -4.16 23.61
CA THR A 83 -4.55 -4.33 22.29
C THR A 83 -4.23 -3.17 21.35
N ILE A 84 -4.25 -1.94 21.85
CA ILE A 84 -3.94 -0.74 21.07
C ILE A 84 -2.47 -0.70 20.69
N ASP A 85 -1.57 -1.01 21.61
CA ASP A 85 -0.13 -1.03 21.36
C ASP A 85 0.23 -2.11 20.34
N SER A 86 -0.36 -3.30 20.46
CA SER A 86 -0.22 -4.38 19.49
C SER A 86 -0.73 -3.98 18.11
N PHE A 87 -1.90 -3.35 18.04
CA PHE A 87 -2.44 -2.83 16.78
C PHE A 87 -1.51 -1.78 16.17
N GLY A 88 -1.07 -0.79 16.95
CA GLY A 88 -0.15 0.25 16.50
C GLY A 88 1.18 -0.32 15.99
N HIS A 89 1.75 -1.28 16.71
CA HIS A 89 2.96 -1.96 16.30
C HIS A 89 2.77 -2.73 14.99
N ASN A 90 1.68 -3.48 14.86
CA ASN A 90 1.38 -4.25 13.65
C ASN A 90 1.13 -3.36 12.44
N MET A 91 0.56 -2.16 12.62
CA MET A 91 0.26 -1.24 11.54
C MET A 91 1.46 -0.39 11.11
N PHE A 92 2.20 0.16 12.06
CA PHE A 92 3.19 1.20 11.81
C PHE A 92 4.53 0.97 12.54
N GLY A 93 4.73 -0.20 13.19
CA GLY A 93 5.97 -0.51 13.91
C GLY A 93 7.15 -0.82 13.00
N GLY A 94 6.89 -1.12 11.72
CA GLY A 94 7.93 -1.40 10.73
C GLY A 94 8.70 -0.18 10.25
N ASP A 95 9.56 -0.41 9.29
CA ASP A 95 10.34 0.59 8.54
C ASP A 95 9.78 0.72 7.12
N PHE A 96 10.33 1.65 6.33
CA PHE A 96 10.06 1.88 4.91
C PHE A 96 8.56 2.07 4.63
N VAL A 97 7.89 1.09 4.01
CA VAL A 97 6.44 1.10 3.73
C VAL A 97 5.63 0.29 4.74
N PHE A 98 6.20 -0.03 5.89
CA PHE A 98 5.62 -0.77 7.02
C PHE A 98 5.28 -2.24 6.77
N SER A 99 5.22 -2.70 5.55
CA SER A 99 4.75 -4.05 5.19
C SER A 99 5.86 -4.96 4.68
N VAL A 100 6.70 -4.47 3.79
CA VAL A 100 7.75 -5.25 3.14
C VAL A 100 9.12 -4.57 3.27
N THR A 101 10.17 -5.35 3.04
CA THR A 101 11.56 -4.86 3.07
C THR A 101 11.97 -4.19 1.74
N ARG A 102 13.03 -3.39 1.79
CA ARG A 102 13.68 -2.85 0.58
C ARG A 102 14.19 -3.93 -0.35
N ASP A 103 14.71 -5.02 0.20
CA ASP A 103 15.23 -6.14 -0.60
C ASP A 103 14.11 -6.90 -1.30
N PHE A 104 12.94 -7.02 -0.67
CA PHE A 104 11.75 -7.52 -1.38
C PHE A 104 11.41 -6.64 -2.58
N VAL A 105 11.35 -5.32 -2.42
CA VAL A 105 11.02 -4.40 -3.52
C VAL A 105 12.04 -4.46 -4.65
N LYS A 106 13.34 -4.60 -4.35
CA LYS A 106 14.41 -4.81 -5.35
C LYS A 106 14.22 -6.08 -6.17
N SER A 107 13.69 -7.13 -5.56
CA SER A 107 13.45 -8.41 -6.22
C SER A 107 12.05 -8.56 -6.84
N CYS A 108 11.17 -7.59 -6.62
CA CYS A 108 9.78 -7.62 -7.05
C CYS A 108 9.66 -7.47 -8.58
N GLY A 109 9.40 -8.57 -9.29
CA GLY A 109 9.20 -8.57 -10.73
C GLY A 109 7.80 -8.14 -11.20
N THR A 110 6.84 -8.05 -10.28
CA THR A 110 5.46 -7.61 -10.60
C THR A 110 5.47 -6.17 -11.13
N PRO A 111 4.81 -5.90 -12.27
CA PRO A 111 4.68 -4.54 -12.79
C PRO A 111 3.99 -3.60 -11.79
N LEU A 112 4.61 -2.46 -11.51
CA LEU A 112 4.10 -1.45 -10.60
C LEU A 112 3.78 -0.15 -11.35
N PHE A 113 2.65 0.47 -11.04
CA PHE A 113 2.32 1.83 -11.43
C PHE A 113 2.26 2.71 -10.19
N LEU A 114 3.18 3.66 -10.10
CA LEU A 114 3.36 4.49 -8.91
C LEU A 114 2.87 5.92 -9.16
N GLN A 115 1.94 6.38 -8.35
CA GLN A 115 1.50 7.75 -8.25
C GLN A 115 2.01 8.34 -6.92
N PRO A 116 3.03 9.23 -6.93
CA PRO A 116 3.76 9.63 -5.73
C PRO A 116 2.93 10.40 -4.70
N GLY A 117 3.25 10.22 -3.43
CA GLY A 117 2.84 11.09 -2.34
C GLY A 117 3.68 12.36 -2.26
N THR A 118 3.16 13.40 -1.59
CA THR A 118 3.83 14.72 -1.46
C THR A 118 3.56 15.40 -0.12
N ASP A 119 2.95 14.70 0.84
CA ASP A 119 2.63 15.22 2.16
C ASP A 119 3.30 14.40 3.27
N LYS A 120 3.16 14.83 4.52
CA LYS A 120 3.89 14.23 5.65
C LYS A 120 3.60 12.74 5.86
N PRO A 121 2.34 12.24 5.80
CA PRO A 121 2.08 10.80 5.87
C PRO A 121 2.47 10.03 4.60
N HIS A 122 2.57 10.71 3.44
CA HIS A 122 2.92 10.12 2.15
C HIS A 122 4.18 10.80 1.59
N PRO A 123 5.36 10.56 2.16
CA PRO A 123 6.56 11.30 1.80
C PRO A 123 6.99 11.06 0.35
N ALA A 124 7.34 12.12 -0.35
CA ALA A 124 7.93 12.01 -1.69
C ALA A 124 9.20 11.14 -1.70
N HIS A 125 9.94 11.14 -0.57
CA HIS A 125 11.10 10.27 -0.36
C HIS A 125 10.73 8.79 -0.50
N THR A 126 9.69 8.32 0.20
CA THR A 126 9.22 6.94 0.12
C THR A 126 8.87 6.53 -1.31
N SER A 127 8.14 7.41 -2.03
CA SER A 127 7.79 7.16 -3.43
C SER A 127 9.03 7.10 -4.33
N THR A 128 10.00 7.98 -4.12
CA THR A 128 11.28 7.99 -4.85
C THR A 128 12.09 6.73 -4.56
N GLU A 129 12.12 6.30 -3.32
CA GLU A 129 12.82 5.07 -2.92
C GLU A 129 12.18 3.83 -3.56
N ILE A 130 10.85 3.70 -3.54
CA ILE A 130 10.12 2.64 -4.26
C ILE A 130 10.50 2.64 -5.75
N ALA A 131 10.47 3.81 -6.39
CA ALA A 131 10.79 3.94 -7.81
C ALA A 131 12.24 3.53 -8.15
N ASN A 132 13.19 3.87 -7.27
CA ASN A 132 14.60 3.53 -7.48
C ASN A 132 14.91 2.04 -7.21
N LEU A 133 14.18 1.41 -6.31
CA LEU A 133 14.39 0.01 -5.94
C LEU A 133 13.70 -0.95 -6.91
N SER A 134 12.49 -0.60 -7.38
CA SER A 134 11.66 -1.50 -8.18
C SER A 134 12.21 -1.69 -9.58
N PRO A 135 12.47 -2.93 -10.03
CA PRO A 135 12.98 -3.20 -11.38
C PRO A 135 11.96 -2.97 -12.49
N ASN A 136 10.66 -2.94 -12.15
CA ASN A 136 9.56 -2.84 -13.11
C ASN A 136 8.50 -1.85 -12.62
N VAL A 137 8.79 -0.56 -12.70
CA VAL A 137 7.91 0.50 -12.22
C VAL A 137 7.74 1.62 -13.25
N GLU A 138 6.50 2.06 -13.42
CA GLU A 138 6.14 3.28 -14.14
C GLU A 138 5.67 4.33 -13.14
N VAL A 139 6.13 5.57 -13.29
CA VAL A 139 5.82 6.67 -12.37
C VAL A 139 5.03 7.75 -13.07
N GLN A 140 3.85 8.06 -12.57
CA GLN A 140 3.08 9.22 -12.96
C GLN A 140 3.18 10.30 -11.89
N LYS A 141 3.96 11.35 -12.12
CA LYS A 141 4.19 12.45 -11.16
C LYS A 141 2.96 13.35 -11.01
N ASP A 142 2.40 13.78 -12.14
CA ASP A 142 1.25 14.67 -12.16
C ASP A 142 -0.04 13.85 -12.27
N TRP A 143 -0.70 13.63 -11.14
CA TRP A 143 -1.88 12.78 -11.07
C TRP A 143 -2.98 13.30 -10.12
N ARG A 144 -2.63 14.23 -9.22
CA ARG A 144 -3.58 14.86 -8.29
C ARG A 144 -4.13 16.14 -8.88
N GLY A 145 -5.38 16.43 -8.53
CA GLY A 145 -6.10 17.62 -9.02
C GLY A 145 -7.06 17.29 -10.16
N PRO A 146 -8.11 18.08 -10.31
CA PRO A 146 -9.14 17.84 -11.32
C PRO A 146 -8.60 17.87 -12.75
N GLU A 147 -7.56 18.65 -13.03
CA GLU A 147 -6.89 18.75 -14.33
C GLU A 147 -6.19 17.46 -14.75
N PHE A 148 -5.73 16.65 -13.81
CA PHE A 148 -5.02 15.40 -14.09
C PHE A 148 -5.92 14.16 -14.00
N LEU A 149 -7.14 14.28 -13.49
CA LEU A 149 -8.00 13.14 -13.17
C LEU A 149 -8.23 12.21 -14.38
N GLN A 150 -8.63 12.77 -15.52
CA GLN A 150 -8.92 11.99 -16.72
C GLN A 150 -7.67 11.32 -17.28
N ASP A 151 -6.53 12.00 -17.23
CA ASP A 151 -5.24 11.43 -17.66
C ASP A 151 -4.81 10.29 -16.72
N SER A 152 -4.99 10.46 -15.41
CA SER A 152 -4.70 9.44 -14.40
C SER A 152 -5.55 8.18 -14.59
N ILE A 153 -6.86 8.34 -14.78
CA ILE A 153 -7.78 7.21 -15.05
C ILE A 153 -7.32 6.45 -16.30
N ARG A 154 -7.06 7.17 -17.38
CA ARG A 154 -6.64 6.57 -18.66
C ARG A 154 -5.32 5.81 -18.50
N LYS A 155 -4.31 6.41 -17.84
CA LYS A 155 -2.99 5.77 -17.66
C LYS A 155 -3.07 4.52 -16.80
N VAL A 156 -3.80 4.58 -15.68
CA VAL A 156 -4.04 3.41 -14.83
C VAL A 156 -4.74 2.31 -15.61
N HIS A 157 -5.81 2.62 -16.34
CA HIS A 157 -6.53 1.66 -17.16
C HIS A 157 -5.63 1.01 -18.20
N THR A 158 -4.89 1.80 -18.99
CA THR A 158 -3.95 1.31 -19.99
C THR A 158 -2.86 0.42 -19.38
N PHE A 159 -2.33 0.80 -18.21
CA PHE A 159 -1.34 0.00 -17.48
C PHE A 159 -1.92 -1.36 -17.07
N LEU A 160 -3.11 -1.39 -16.49
CA LEU A 160 -3.77 -2.63 -16.07
C LEU A 160 -4.12 -3.53 -17.27
N GLU A 161 -4.70 -2.97 -18.33
CA GLU A 161 -5.01 -3.73 -19.55
C GLU A 161 -3.78 -4.40 -20.16
N ARG A 162 -2.69 -3.65 -20.29
CA ARG A 162 -1.43 -4.18 -20.84
C ARG A 162 -0.86 -5.34 -20.03
N ASN A 163 -1.08 -5.35 -18.71
CA ASN A 163 -0.60 -6.35 -17.78
C ASN A 163 -1.66 -7.42 -17.43
N THR A 164 -2.83 -7.38 -18.07
CA THR A 164 -3.84 -8.42 -17.89
C THR A 164 -3.47 -9.67 -18.70
N PRO A 165 -3.29 -10.83 -18.06
CA PRO A 165 -3.02 -12.09 -18.76
C PRO A 165 -4.17 -12.42 -19.73
N LYS A 166 -3.82 -12.87 -20.94
CA LYS A 166 -4.77 -13.32 -21.96
C LYS A 166 -5.22 -14.74 -21.69
#